data_f227347c15dbaa40e61a3c2d6f832a1c
#
_entry.id   f227347c15dbaa40e61a3c2d6f832a1c
#
_cell.length_a   1.000
_cell.length_b   1.000
_cell.length_c   1.000
_cell.angle_alpha   90.00
_cell.angle_beta   90.00
_cell.angle_gamma   90.00
#
_symmetry.space_group_name_H-M   'P 1'
#
loop_
_entity.id
_entity.type
_entity.pdbx_description
1 polymer ?
#
loop_
_entity_poly.entity_id
_entity_poly.type
_entity_poly.pdbx_seq_one_letter_code
_entity_poly.pdbx_strand_id
1 'polypeptide(L)'
;MLIGGLAAVVHGVSLSTRDADICCSFDFGNVVKLHSLLEDLHPVHRLTPQRLPFVFDEGLFQRLQDFHLPTDVGALDCLSSVLGLGDYPQVRRQSIELRLWGGACRILTIDALILSKQATNRPHDNQTIAQLRIIQARQRPPGAT
;
A
#
# COMPACT_ATOMS: atom_id res chain seq x y z
N MET A 1 -0.49 -6.11 2.56
CA MET A 1 0.91 -5.86 2.15
C MET A 1 1.13 -4.38 1.89
N LEU A 2 2.33 -3.90 2.16
CA LEU A 2 2.70 -2.51 1.97
C LEU A 2 2.96 -2.22 0.48
N ILE A 3 2.40 -1.11 -0.02
CA ILE A 3 2.54 -0.63 -1.39
C ILE A 3 2.92 0.86 -1.38
N GLY A 4 2.86 1.54 -2.50
CA GLY A 4 2.96 3.00 -2.59
C GLY A 4 4.28 3.61 -2.12
N GLY A 5 4.17 4.82 -1.54
CA GLY A 5 5.32 5.62 -1.13
C GLY A 5 6.14 4.99 -0.02
N LEU A 6 5.49 4.46 1.01
CA LEU A 6 6.18 3.85 2.15
C LEU A 6 6.93 2.57 1.76
N ALA A 7 6.39 1.76 0.82
CA ALA A 7 7.12 0.63 0.26
C ALA A 7 8.38 1.07 -0.50
N ALA A 8 8.32 2.18 -1.23
CA ALA A 8 9.50 2.75 -1.90
C ALA A 8 10.57 3.21 -0.89
N VAL A 9 10.17 3.83 0.23
CA VAL A 9 11.08 4.20 1.33
C VAL A 9 11.76 2.98 1.93
N VAL A 10 11.03 1.88 2.16
CA VAL A 10 11.62 0.62 2.66
C VAL A 10 12.68 0.07 1.71
N HIS A 11 12.53 0.26 0.40
CA HIS A 11 13.55 -0.09 -0.59
C HIS A 11 14.74 0.89 -0.65
N GLY A 12 14.69 2.01 0.07
CA GLY A 12 15.77 2.99 0.15
C GLY A 12 15.57 4.26 -0.68
N VAL A 13 14.35 4.51 -1.19
CA VAL A 13 14.01 5.77 -1.86
C VAL A 13 13.96 6.90 -0.83
N SER A 14 14.61 8.02 -1.13
CA SER A 14 14.49 9.25 -0.33
C SER A 14 13.20 9.97 -0.69
N LEU A 15 12.16 9.74 0.11
CA LEU A 15 10.82 10.28 -0.09
C LEU A 15 10.20 10.60 1.26
N SER A 16 9.58 11.78 1.37
CA SER A 16 8.70 12.10 2.50
C SER A 16 7.28 11.65 2.14
N THR A 17 6.72 10.74 2.91
CA THR A 17 5.32 10.32 2.79
C THR A 17 4.66 10.34 4.16
N ARG A 18 3.39 10.72 4.19
CA ARG A 18 2.57 10.76 5.42
C ARG A 18 1.49 9.69 5.44
N ASP A 19 1.27 9.07 4.29
CA ASP A 19 0.22 8.09 4.08
C ASP A 19 0.84 6.70 3.98
N ALA A 20 0.22 5.73 4.62
CA ALA A 20 0.51 4.33 4.44
C ALA A 20 -0.49 3.73 3.45
N ASP A 21 0.02 3.21 2.33
CA ASP A 21 -0.81 2.51 1.34
C ASP A 21 -0.63 1.01 1.52
N ILE A 22 -1.72 0.27 1.68
CA ILE A 22 -1.73 -1.18 1.72
C ILE A 22 -2.65 -1.77 0.65
N CYS A 23 -2.26 -2.91 0.10
CA CYS A 23 -3.16 -3.75 -0.68
C CYS A 23 -3.51 -4.99 0.14
N CYS A 24 -4.79 -5.29 0.28
CA CYS A 24 -5.28 -6.40 1.07
C CYS A 24 -6.49 -7.08 0.43
N SER A 25 -6.81 -8.29 0.88
CA SER A 25 -8.06 -8.94 0.51
C SER A 25 -9.24 -8.23 1.16
N PHE A 26 -10.30 -8.03 0.39
CA PHE A 26 -11.57 -7.47 0.86
C PHE A 26 -12.60 -8.56 1.14
N ASP A 27 -12.14 -9.79 1.44
CA ASP A 27 -13.04 -10.79 2.03
C ASP A 27 -13.49 -10.35 3.44
N PHE A 28 -14.68 -10.79 3.81
CA PHE A 28 -15.32 -10.41 5.07
C PHE A 28 -14.42 -10.62 6.30
N GLY A 29 -13.78 -11.79 6.39
CA GLY A 29 -12.94 -12.13 7.55
C GLY A 29 -11.71 -11.22 7.67
N ASN A 30 -11.10 -10.83 6.54
CA ASN A 30 -9.96 -9.93 6.55
C ASN A 30 -10.36 -8.49 6.89
N VAL A 31 -11.51 -8.05 6.41
CA VAL A 31 -12.01 -6.70 6.71
C VAL A 31 -12.42 -6.56 8.18
N VAL A 32 -13.03 -7.58 8.78
CA VAL A 32 -13.31 -7.62 10.23
C VAL A 32 -12.02 -7.49 11.03
N LYS A 33 -10.96 -8.23 10.65
CA LYS A 33 -9.65 -8.13 11.30
C LYS A 33 -9.05 -6.73 11.15
N LEU A 34 -9.13 -6.16 9.95
CA LEU A 34 -8.63 -4.80 9.69
C LEU A 34 -9.35 -3.78 10.58
N HIS A 35 -10.68 -3.85 10.67
CA HIS A 35 -11.47 -2.99 11.55
C HIS A 35 -10.99 -3.10 13.01
N SER A 36 -10.90 -4.32 13.55
CA SER A 36 -10.45 -4.53 14.93
C SER A 36 -9.02 -4.03 15.19
N LEU A 37 -8.11 -4.15 14.21
CA LEU A 37 -6.73 -3.67 14.34
C LEU A 37 -6.64 -2.13 14.31
N LEU A 38 -7.59 -1.47 13.69
CA LEU A 38 -7.59 -0.01 13.54
C LEU A 38 -8.44 0.71 14.59
N GLU A 39 -9.23 0.00 15.37
CA GLU A 39 -10.19 0.59 16.31
C GLU A 39 -9.55 1.59 17.28
N ASP A 40 -8.40 1.23 17.85
CA ASP A 40 -7.65 2.09 18.76
C ASP A 40 -6.99 3.32 18.10
N LEU A 41 -6.98 3.37 16.76
CA LEU A 41 -6.44 4.49 15.99
C LEU A 41 -7.53 5.49 15.55
N HIS A 42 -8.76 5.31 16.00
CA HIS A 42 -9.92 6.16 15.73
C HIS A 42 -10.08 6.50 14.23
N PRO A 43 -10.14 5.49 13.34
CA PRO A 43 -10.23 5.74 11.91
C PRO A 43 -11.55 6.40 11.55
N VAL A 44 -11.49 7.38 10.65
CA VAL A 44 -12.66 8.09 10.12
C VAL A 44 -12.71 7.99 8.60
N HIS A 45 -13.88 8.11 8.01
CA HIS A 45 -14.03 8.14 6.56
C HIS A 45 -13.55 9.47 5.99
N ARG A 46 -12.55 9.46 5.12
CA ARG A 46 -11.99 10.67 4.49
C ARG A 46 -13.00 11.40 3.60
N LEU A 47 -13.87 10.65 2.94
CA LEU A 47 -14.78 11.18 1.93
C LEU A 47 -16.14 11.64 2.49
N THR A 48 -16.36 11.55 3.79
CA THR A 48 -17.58 12.06 4.43
C THR A 48 -17.33 13.46 4.99
N PRO A 49 -18.18 14.46 4.69
CA PRO A 49 -18.01 15.82 5.19
C PRO A 49 -17.90 15.90 6.71
N GLN A 50 -18.60 15.04 7.43
CA GLN A 50 -18.65 14.95 8.89
C GLN A 50 -17.53 14.09 9.49
N ARG A 51 -16.61 13.54 8.67
CA ARG A 51 -15.58 12.58 9.13
C ARG A 51 -16.18 11.51 10.04
N LEU A 52 -17.19 10.82 9.53
CA LEU A 52 -17.87 9.77 10.28
C LEU A 52 -16.89 8.66 10.69
N PRO A 53 -17.02 8.13 11.91
CA PRO A 53 -16.21 7.00 12.35
C PRO A 53 -16.29 5.83 11.37
N PHE A 54 -15.18 5.12 11.20
CA PHE A 54 -15.14 3.90 10.43
C PHE A 54 -15.83 2.79 11.21
N VAL A 55 -17.13 2.62 10.96
CA VAL A 55 -17.95 1.61 11.61
C VAL A 55 -18.11 0.43 10.66
N PHE A 56 -18.02 -0.78 11.20
CA PHE A 56 -18.22 -1.98 10.43
C PHE A 56 -19.73 -2.15 10.09
N ASP A 57 -20.03 -2.12 8.79
CA ASP A 57 -21.35 -2.44 8.24
C ASP A 57 -21.16 -3.46 7.10
N GLU A 58 -21.71 -4.66 7.27
CA GLU A 58 -21.55 -5.77 6.32
C GLU A 58 -22.06 -5.40 4.91
N GLY A 59 -23.19 -4.68 4.82
CA GLY A 59 -23.76 -4.24 3.53
C GLY A 59 -22.90 -3.19 2.83
N LEU A 60 -22.23 -2.35 3.58
CA LEU A 60 -21.27 -1.36 3.05
C LEU A 60 -20.04 -2.05 2.48
N PHE A 61 -19.50 -3.05 3.18
CA PHE A 61 -18.28 -3.75 2.80
C PHE A 61 -18.38 -4.54 1.49
N GLN A 62 -19.53 -5.11 1.19
CA GLN A 62 -19.74 -5.82 -0.08
C GLN A 62 -19.66 -4.90 -1.31
N ARG A 63 -19.72 -3.58 -1.12
CA ARG A 63 -19.70 -2.56 -2.19
C ARG A 63 -18.41 -1.76 -2.25
N LEU A 64 -17.59 -1.80 -1.21
CA LEU A 64 -16.35 -1.03 -1.14
C LEU A 64 -15.18 -1.83 -1.70
N GLN A 65 -14.41 -1.17 -2.55
CA GLN A 65 -13.16 -1.71 -3.11
C GLN A 65 -11.93 -1.07 -2.48
N ASP A 66 -12.10 0.10 -1.87
CA ASP A 66 -11.01 0.88 -1.29
C ASP A 66 -11.50 1.62 -0.03
N PHE A 67 -10.62 1.77 0.96
CA PHE A 67 -10.83 2.61 2.14
C PHE A 67 -9.75 3.68 2.23
N HIS A 68 -10.15 4.89 2.49
CA HIS A 68 -9.26 6.02 2.77
C HIS A 68 -9.55 6.53 4.19
N LEU A 69 -8.68 6.16 5.11
CA LEU A 69 -8.90 6.28 6.55
C LEU A 69 -7.84 7.20 7.20
N PRO A 70 -8.11 8.50 7.38
CA PRO A 70 -7.41 9.28 8.38
C PRO A 70 -7.51 8.63 9.76
N THR A 71 -6.37 8.55 10.46
CA THR A 71 -6.27 8.03 11.82
C THR A 71 -5.48 8.98 12.69
N ASP A 72 -5.39 8.72 13.99
CA ASP A 72 -4.61 9.55 14.93
C ASP A 72 -3.10 9.56 14.61
N VAL A 73 -2.59 8.55 13.89
CA VAL A 73 -1.16 8.40 13.61
C VAL A 73 -0.81 8.68 12.13
N GLY A 74 -1.78 8.97 11.29
CA GLY A 74 -1.60 9.24 9.87
C GLY A 74 -2.73 8.68 9.03
N ALA A 75 -2.64 8.86 7.72
CA ALA A 75 -3.63 8.30 6.79
C ALA A 75 -3.26 6.87 6.38
N LEU A 76 -4.26 6.00 6.31
CA LEU A 76 -4.14 4.64 5.80
C LEU A 76 -5.08 4.48 4.60
N ASP A 77 -4.50 4.16 3.45
CA ASP A 77 -5.24 3.81 2.25
C ASP A 77 -5.19 2.29 2.05
N CYS A 78 -6.35 1.65 2.09
CA CYS A 78 -6.52 0.21 1.89
C CYS A 78 -7.14 -0.03 0.53
N LEU A 79 -6.43 -0.72 -0.35
CA LEU A 79 -6.83 -0.97 -1.73
C LEU A 79 -7.03 -2.47 -1.96
N SER A 80 -8.06 -2.85 -2.71
CA SER A 80 -8.29 -4.23 -3.16
C SER A 80 -7.49 -4.59 -4.39
N SER A 81 -7.06 -3.59 -5.16
CA SER A 81 -6.28 -3.72 -6.39
C SER A 81 -5.26 -2.61 -6.53
N VAL A 82 -4.26 -2.82 -7.39
CA VAL A 82 -3.22 -1.82 -7.71
C VAL A 82 -3.15 -1.65 -9.21
N LEU A 83 -3.25 -0.41 -9.67
CA LEU A 83 -3.20 -0.09 -11.09
C LEU A 83 -1.87 -0.57 -11.71
N GLY A 84 -1.97 -1.28 -12.83
CA GLY A 84 -0.83 -1.91 -13.51
C GLY A 84 -0.41 -3.27 -12.95
N LEU A 85 -0.95 -3.70 -11.81
CA LEU A 85 -0.60 -4.98 -11.17
C LEU A 85 -1.78 -5.95 -11.01
N GLY A 86 -3.02 -5.40 -10.93
CA GLY A 86 -4.26 -6.16 -10.80
C GLY A 86 -4.78 -6.24 -9.36
N ASP A 87 -5.52 -7.31 -9.07
CA ASP A 87 -6.15 -7.58 -7.76
C ASP A 87 -5.17 -8.08 -6.70
N TYR A 88 -5.63 -8.19 -5.45
CA TYR A 88 -4.79 -8.62 -4.33
C TYR A 88 -4.01 -9.92 -4.58
N PRO A 89 -4.58 -11.02 -5.11
CA PRO A 89 -3.81 -12.22 -5.44
C PRO A 89 -2.67 -11.98 -6.46
N GLN A 90 -2.89 -11.13 -7.46
CA GLN A 90 -1.89 -10.77 -8.46
C GLN A 90 -0.79 -9.89 -7.87
N VAL A 91 -1.17 -8.89 -7.06
CA VAL A 91 -0.26 -8.00 -6.34
C VAL A 91 0.59 -8.79 -5.35
N ARG A 92 -0.01 -9.76 -4.62
CA ARG A 92 0.70 -10.60 -3.66
C ARG A 92 1.81 -11.43 -4.31
N ARG A 93 1.63 -11.92 -5.52
CA ARG A 93 2.68 -12.66 -6.26
C ARG A 93 3.88 -11.78 -6.63
N GLN A 94 3.70 -10.47 -6.67
CA GLN A 94 4.73 -9.47 -6.97
C GLN A 94 5.28 -8.80 -5.72
N SER A 95 5.19 -9.47 -4.58
CA SER A 95 5.66 -8.98 -3.28
C SER A 95 6.71 -9.91 -2.68
N ILE A 96 7.56 -9.33 -1.83
CA ILE A 96 8.53 -10.04 -1.00
C ILE A 96 8.17 -9.88 0.46
N GLU A 97 8.65 -10.79 1.30
CA GLU A 97 8.48 -10.70 2.75
C GLU A 97 9.78 -10.23 3.39
N LEU A 98 9.70 -9.22 4.21
CA LEU A 98 10.80 -8.66 4.99
C LEU A 98 10.43 -8.61 6.47
N ARG A 99 11.43 -8.66 7.34
CA ARG A 99 11.25 -8.35 8.77
C ARG A 99 11.36 -6.85 8.98
N LEU A 100 10.25 -6.22 9.32
CA LEU A 100 10.16 -4.79 9.57
C LEU A 100 9.45 -4.57 10.90
N TRP A 101 9.93 -3.63 11.69
CA TRP A 101 9.29 -3.22 12.96
C TRP A 101 8.96 -4.39 13.90
N GLY A 102 9.84 -5.41 13.93
CA GLY A 102 9.67 -6.59 14.80
C GLY A 102 8.73 -7.67 14.27
N GLY A 103 8.13 -7.50 13.08
CA GLY A 103 7.22 -8.47 12.46
C GLY A 103 7.56 -8.80 11.01
N ALA A 104 6.91 -9.82 10.47
CA ALA A 104 6.95 -10.13 9.05
C ALA A 104 6.00 -9.16 8.30
N CYS A 105 6.51 -8.48 7.30
CA CYS A 105 5.74 -7.56 6.46
C CYS A 105 5.98 -7.87 4.98
N ARG A 106 4.91 -8.01 4.22
CA ARG A 106 5.00 -8.09 2.76
C ARG A 106 5.02 -6.71 2.15
N ILE A 107 5.97 -6.49 1.23
CA ILE A 107 6.07 -5.26 0.45
C ILE A 107 6.15 -5.58 -1.04
N LEU A 108 5.70 -4.68 -1.89
CA LEU A 108 5.89 -4.80 -3.33
C LEU A 108 7.37 -4.87 -3.68
N THR A 109 7.72 -5.66 -4.69
CA THR A 109 9.06 -5.64 -5.30
C THR A 109 9.33 -4.29 -5.96
N ILE A 110 10.61 -3.97 -6.19
CA ILE A 110 11.00 -2.75 -6.91
C ILE A 110 10.38 -2.71 -8.31
N ASP A 111 10.38 -3.84 -9.03
CA ASP A 111 9.77 -3.95 -10.37
C ASP A 111 8.27 -3.61 -10.33
N ALA A 112 7.54 -4.19 -9.38
CA ALA A 112 6.12 -3.94 -9.22
C ALA A 112 5.81 -2.49 -8.83
N LEU A 113 6.64 -1.88 -7.96
CA LEU A 113 6.52 -0.46 -7.63
C LEU A 113 6.72 0.44 -8.86
N ILE A 114 7.71 0.15 -9.69
CA ILE A 114 7.94 0.89 -10.93
C ILE A 114 6.72 0.77 -11.87
N LEU A 115 6.23 -0.45 -12.07
CA LEU A 115 5.07 -0.70 -12.93
C LEU A 115 3.82 0.05 -12.44
N SER A 116 3.50 -0.03 -11.16
CA SER A 116 2.33 0.64 -10.60
C SER A 116 2.43 2.17 -10.71
N LYS A 117 3.61 2.74 -10.47
CA LYS A 117 3.85 4.17 -10.60
C LYS A 117 3.82 4.66 -12.05
N GLN A 118 4.30 3.86 -12.98
CA GLN A 118 4.17 4.14 -14.41
C GLN A 118 2.70 4.10 -14.85
N ALA A 119 1.91 3.15 -14.33
CA ALA A 119 0.50 3.03 -14.63
C ALA A 119 -0.33 4.21 -14.09
N THR A 120 0.00 4.73 -12.91
CA THR A 120 -0.64 5.93 -12.36
C THR A 120 -0.24 7.21 -13.08
N ASN A 121 0.94 7.24 -13.70
CA ASN A 121 1.48 8.32 -14.53
C ASN A 121 1.38 9.72 -13.87
N ARG A 122 1.64 9.81 -12.57
CA ARG A 122 1.65 11.09 -11.84
C ARG A 122 3.00 11.77 -12.00
N PRO A 123 3.06 13.11 -12.25
CA PRO A 123 4.33 13.81 -12.45
C PRO A 123 5.34 13.62 -11.32
N HIS A 124 4.90 13.57 -10.07
CA HIS A 124 5.78 13.38 -8.90
C HIS A 124 6.32 11.93 -8.77
N ASP A 125 5.73 10.95 -9.45
CA ASP A 125 6.21 9.57 -9.44
C ASP A 125 7.51 9.39 -10.25
N ASN A 126 7.80 10.27 -11.20
CA ASN A 126 8.99 10.17 -12.06
C ASN A 126 10.29 10.15 -11.25
N GLN A 127 10.40 10.98 -10.22
CA GLN A 127 11.56 11.03 -9.35
C GLN A 127 11.72 9.72 -8.55
N THR A 128 10.62 9.20 -8.03
CA THR A 128 10.60 7.92 -7.30
C THR A 128 11.00 6.76 -8.21
N ILE A 129 10.48 6.72 -9.44
CA ILE A 129 10.84 5.71 -10.45
C ILE A 129 12.33 5.77 -10.77
N ALA A 130 12.90 6.96 -10.96
CA ALA A 130 14.33 7.13 -11.24
C ALA A 130 15.19 6.56 -10.09
N GLN A 131 14.86 6.87 -8.84
CA GLN A 131 15.57 6.35 -7.67
C GLN A 131 15.44 4.82 -7.56
N LEU A 132 14.23 4.27 -7.75
CA LEU A 132 14.00 2.81 -7.73
C LEU A 132 14.85 2.08 -8.78
N ARG A 133 14.99 2.64 -9.99
CA ARG A 133 15.86 2.07 -11.04
C ARG A 133 17.33 2.08 -10.66
N ILE A 134 17.82 3.12 -9.99
CA ILE A 134 19.18 3.19 -9.50
C ILE A 134 19.42 2.12 -8.41
N ILE A 135 18.49 1.97 -7.49
CA ILE A 135 18.55 0.95 -6.41
C ILE A 135 18.55 -0.45 -7.04
N GLN A 136 17.67 -0.70 -7.98
CA GLN A 136 17.57 -1.97 -8.70
C GLN A 136 18.89 -2.33 -9.41
N ALA A 137 19.49 -1.36 -10.10
CA ALA A 137 20.77 -1.57 -10.78
C ALA A 137 21.92 -1.93 -9.81
N ARG A 138 21.91 -1.38 -8.60
CA ARG A 138 22.90 -1.70 -7.56
C ARG A 138 22.69 -3.07 -6.92
N GLN A 139 21.47 -3.59 -6.91
CA GLN A 139 21.14 -4.91 -6.34
C GLN A 139 21.41 -6.07 -7.32
N ARG A 140 21.53 -5.78 -8.62
CA ARG A 140 21.92 -6.80 -9.61
C ARG A 140 23.41 -7.08 -9.49
N PRO A 141 23.80 -8.37 -9.30
CA PRO A 141 25.23 -8.71 -9.30
C PRO A 141 25.86 -8.35 -10.65
N PRO A 142 27.11 -7.86 -10.67
CA PRO A 142 27.81 -7.60 -11.91
C PRO A 142 27.97 -8.92 -12.68
N GLY A 143 27.34 -9.02 -13.87
CA GLY A 143 27.47 -10.19 -14.76
C GLY A 143 26.22 -11.00 -15.03
N ALA A 144 25.05 -10.62 -14.53
CA ALA A 144 23.77 -11.25 -14.93
C ALA A 144 23.23 -10.54 -16.19
N THR A 145 23.68 -10.95 -17.37
CA THR A 145 23.05 -10.70 -18.69
C THR A 145 22.12 -11.82 -19.04
#